data_a0b0eca0bb45ee0be3d89b3341cfe9d0
#
_entry.id   a0b0eca0bb45ee0be3d89b3341cfe9d0
#
_cell.length_a   1.000
_cell.length_b   1.000
_cell.length_c   1.000
_cell.angle_alpha   90.00
_cell.angle_beta   90.00
_cell.angle_gamma   90.00
#
_symmetry.space_group_name_H-M   'P 1'
#
loop_
_entity.id
_entity.type
_entity.pdbx_description
1 polymer ?
#
loop_
_entity_poly.entity_id
_entity_poly.type
_entity_poly.pdbx_seq_one_letter_code
_entity_poly.pdbx_strand_id
1 'polypeptide(L)'
;MHYVAIEESRRDLLKQLQERLEARLEPARAAAIEAFARHFYATVPVEDLVDRRLDDLYGATLSIWQFLQHHDPQSPKVRIFNPDFEEHGWQSTHTFVAVLHEDMPFLVDSVRIELNRRGLTVHAIQNAVFAVARDSQHQLKALTSPKDENAPDARESLIVIEVDRHTDAESLAKIERNLHEVLRDVRTAVSDFDAMCGQITSAIQELEKNCPPQIDPDDHEEAIAFLEWLLKDNFTFLGYDEYLLDGNELQRDPNSVLGVFRLDPVSYTHLTLPTIRLV
;
A
#
# COMPACT_ATOMS: atom_id res chain seq x y z
N MET A 1 -10.76 19.71 -27.37
CA MET A 1 -10.11 18.95 -28.45
C MET A 1 -8.94 18.09 -27.98
N HIS A 2 -8.00 18.60 -27.19
CA HIS A 2 -6.84 17.81 -26.72
C HIS A 2 -7.21 16.58 -25.88
N TYR A 3 -8.13 16.71 -24.94
CA TYR A 3 -8.59 15.62 -24.06
C TYR A 3 -9.29 14.47 -24.82
N VAL A 4 -10.06 14.79 -25.85
CA VAL A 4 -10.75 13.77 -26.70
C VAL A 4 -9.74 12.95 -27.49
N ALA A 5 -8.70 13.57 -28.04
CA ALA A 5 -7.66 12.88 -28.78
C ALA A 5 -6.82 11.94 -27.89
N ILE A 6 -6.61 12.32 -26.63
CA ILE A 6 -5.90 11.51 -25.61
C ILE A 6 -6.68 10.25 -25.29
N GLU A 7 -7.98 10.34 -25.02
CA GLU A 7 -8.83 9.18 -24.73
C GLU A 7 -9.02 8.26 -25.96
N GLU A 8 -9.01 8.81 -27.16
CA GLU A 8 -9.02 8.02 -28.41
C GLU A 8 -7.73 7.21 -28.53
N SER A 9 -6.57 7.80 -28.26
CA SER A 9 -5.28 7.11 -28.32
C SER A 9 -5.20 5.95 -27.30
N ARG A 10 -5.68 6.13 -26.06
CA ARG A 10 -5.78 5.05 -25.08
C ARG A 10 -6.68 3.91 -25.57
N ARG A 11 -7.84 4.26 -26.10
CA ARG A 11 -8.82 3.27 -26.62
C ARG A 11 -8.24 2.47 -27.77
N ASP A 12 -7.54 3.12 -28.69
CA ASP A 12 -6.91 2.46 -29.83
C ASP A 12 -5.79 1.51 -29.38
N LEU A 13 -4.98 1.93 -28.42
CA LEU A 13 -3.91 1.08 -27.87
C LEU A 13 -4.47 -0.15 -27.13
N LEU A 14 -5.48 0.03 -26.28
CA LEU A 14 -6.14 -1.07 -25.59
C LEU A 14 -6.85 -2.02 -26.56
N LYS A 15 -7.41 -1.51 -27.66
CA LYS A 15 -7.97 -2.33 -28.73
C LYS A 15 -6.89 -3.17 -29.44
N GLN A 16 -5.75 -2.60 -29.77
CA GLN A 16 -4.62 -3.36 -30.34
C GLN A 16 -4.11 -4.42 -29.36
N LEU A 17 -4.06 -4.11 -28.05
CA LEU A 17 -3.71 -5.08 -27.02
C LEU A 17 -4.74 -6.23 -26.96
N GLN A 18 -6.03 -5.92 -27.01
CA GLN A 18 -7.11 -6.91 -27.05
C GLN A 18 -6.96 -7.84 -28.27
N GLU A 19 -6.82 -7.27 -29.47
CA GLU A 19 -6.63 -8.06 -30.71
C GLU A 19 -5.42 -9.02 -30.61
N ARG A 20 -4.35 -8.54 -29.96
CA ARG A 20 -3.14 -9.34 -29.73
C ARG A 20 -3.36 -10.46 -28.71
N LEU A 21 -4.14 -10.23 -27.64
CA LEU A 21 -4.51 -11.23 -26.64
C LEU A 21 -5.39 -12.33 -27.29
N GLU A 22 -6.41 -11.93 -28.05
CA GLU A 22 -7.32 -12.84 -28.75
C GLU A 22 -6.60 -13.71 -29.80
N ALA A 23 -5.60 -13.16 -30.48
CA ALA A 23 -4.83 -13.89 -31.49
C ALA A 23 -3.88 -14.95 -30.90
N ARG A 24 -3.53 -14.86 -29.62
CA ARG A 24 -2.46 -15.69 -29.01
C ARG A 24 -2.91 -16.54 -27.82
N LEU A 25 -4.09 -16.30 -27.28
CA LEU A 25 -4.57 -16.95 -26.06
C LEU A 25 -5.95 -17.58 -26.30
N GLU A 26 -6.29 -18.58 -25.47
CA GLU A 26 -7.65 -19.13 -25.41
C GLU A 26 -8.68 -18.04 -25.08
N PRO A 27 -9.87 -18.06 -25.69
CA PRO A 27 -10.85 -16.97 -25.61
C PRO A 27 -11.20 -16.54 -24.18
N ALA A 28 -11.43 -17.50 -23.27
CA ALA A 28 -11.77 -17.19 -21.89
C ALA A 28 -10.61 -16.48 -21.15
N ARG A 29 -9.38 -16.92 -21.41
CA ARG A 29 -8.18 -16.31 -20.83
C ARG A 29 -7.91 -14.92 -21.42
N ALA A 30 -8.08 -14.76 -22.72
CA ALA A 30 -7.94 -13.46 -23.40
C ALA A 30 -8.92 -12.44 -22.84
N ALA A 31 -10.20 -12.81 -22.68
CA ALA A 31 -11.25 -11.94 -22.12
C ALA A 31 -10.94 -11.53 -20.66
N ALA A 32 -10.47 -12.45 -19.83
CA ALA A 32 -10.12 -12.15 -18.45
C ALA A 32 -8.94 -11.15 -18.35
N ILE A 33 -7.90 -11.35 -19.17
CA ILE A 33 -6.72 -10.46 -19.20
C ILE A 33 -7.08 -9.10 -19.81
N GLU A 34 -7.97 -9.07 -20.81
CA GLU A 34 -8.46 -7.83 -21.39
C GLU A 34 -9.24 -6.99 -20.37
N ALA A 35 -10.15 -7.60 -19.63
CA ALA A 35 -10.89 -6.94 -18.56
C ALA A 35 -9.96 -6.39 -17.47
N PHE A 36 -8.96 -7.16 -17.07
CA PHE A 36 -7.89 -6.71 -16.18
C PHE A 36 -7.14 -5.52 -16.76
N ALA A 37 -6.64 -5.61 -17.99
CA ALA A 37 -5.84 -4.57 -18.63
C ALA A 37 -6.62 -3.26 -18.76
N ARG A 38 -7.88 -3.33 -19.14
CA ARG A 38 -8.78 -2.18 -19.26
C ARG A 38 -8.91 -1.43 -17.93
N HIS A 39 -9.09 -2.15 -16.83
CA HIS A 39 -9.18 -1.55 -15.51
C HIS A 39 -7.82 -1.02 -15.02
N PHE A 40 -6.75 -1.81 -15.18
CA PHE A 40 -5.41 -1.48 -14.73
C PHE A 40 -4.84 -0.24 -15.42
N TYR A 41 -5.01 -0.14 -16.75
CA TYR A 41 -4.51 0.99 -17.53
C TYR A 41 -5.48 2.19 -17.59
N ALA A 42 -6.64 2.12 -16.94
CA ALA A 42 -7.63 3.19 -16.98
C ALA A 42 -7.11 4.52 -16.42
N THR A 43 -6.26 4.48 -15.40
CA THR A 43 -5.73 5.64 -14.69
C THR A 43 -4.31 6.03 -15.12
N VAL A 44 -3.67 5.24 -15.98
CA VAL A 44 -2.31 5.51 -16.45
C VAL A 44 -2.33 6.71 -17.43
N PRO A 45 -1.44 7.71 -17.29
CA PRO A 45 -1.29 8.76 -18.27
C PRO A 45 -1.09 8.17 -19.68
N VAL A 46 -1.77 8.74 -20.68
CA VAL A 46 -1.73 8.18 -22.05
C VAL A 46 -0.33 8.28 -22.64
N GLU A 47 0.39 9.33 -22.30
CA GLU A 47 1.77 9.57 -22.71
C GLU A 47 2.67 8.39 -22.29
N ASP A 48 2.47 7.87 -21.09
CA ASP A 48 3.24 6.73 -20.56
C ASP A 48 2.89 5.39 -21.22
N LEU A 49 1.74 5.34 -21.91
CA LEU A 49 1.27 4.14 -22.61
C LEU A 49 1.66 4.16 -24.09
N VAL A 50 1.48 5.29 -24.80
CA VAL A 50 1.67 5.37 -26.25
C VAL A 50 3.12 5.29 -26.67
N ASP A 51 4.04 5.65 -25.79
CA ASP A 51 5.49 5.54 -26.02
C ASP A 51 5.99 4.09 -25.91
N ARG A 52 5.17 3.17 -25.41
CA ARG A 52 5.51 1.74 -25.30
C ARG A 52 5.24 0.99 -26.59
N ARG A 53 6.15 0.11 -26.94
CA ARG A 53 5.90 -0.83 -28.03
C ARG A 53 4.77 -1.79 -27.63
N LEU A 54 3.87 -2.10 -28.57
CA LEU A 54 2.74 -3.00 -28.30
C LEU A 54 3.20 -4.39 -27.77
N ASP A 55 4.33 -4.91 -28.24
CA ASP A 55 4.88 -6.18 -27.77
C ASP A 55 5.34 -6.11 -26.30
N ASP A 56 5.95 -5.00 -25.89
CA ASP A 56 6.38 -4.79 -24.50
C ASP A 56 5.16 -4.57 -23.59
N LEU A 57 4.14 -3.84 -24.04
CA LEU A 57 2.87 -3.68 -23.31
C LEU A 57 2.14 -5.02 -23.14
N TYR A 58 2.09 -5.83 -24.19
CA TYR A 58 1.52 -7.18 -24.14
C TYR A 58 2.27 -8.07 -23.13
N GLY A 59 3.60 -8.11 -23.20
CA GLY A 59 4.41 -8.89 -22.28
C GLY A 59 4.30 -8.41 -20.83
N ALA A 60 4.31 -7.10 -20.59
CA ALA A 60 4.10 -6.51 -19.27
C ALA A 60 2.73 -6.89 -18.70
N THR A 61 1.66 -6.78 -19.52
CA THR A 61 0.31 -7.16 -19.11
C THR A 61 0.24 -8.64 -18.68
N LEU A 62 0.83 -9.55 -19.45
CA LEU A 62 0.87 -10.97 -19.10
C LEU A 62 1.69 -11.24 -17.84
N SER A 63 2.82 -10.56 -17.68
CA SER A 63 3.70 -10.69 -16.51
C SER A 63 2.99 -10.26 -15.22
N ILE A 64 2.28 -9.12 -15.27
CA ILE A 64 1.49 -8.62 -14.13
C ILE A 64 0.28 -9.52 -13.88
N TRP A 65 -0.43 -9.98 -14.91
CA TRP A 65 -1.51 -10.94 -14.78
C TRP A 65 -1.06 -12.23 -14.11
N GLN A 66 0.10 -12.75 -14.47
CA GLN A 66 0.69 -13.94 -13.83
C GLN A 66 1.04 -13.67 -12.36
N PHE A 67 1.53 -12.48 -12.05
CA PHE A 67 1.82 -12.08 -10.67
C PHE A 67 0.56 -12.08 -9.79
N LEU A 68 -0.62 -11.73 -10.33
CA LEU A 68 -1.90 -11.73 -9.64
C LEU A 68 -2.46 -13.13 -9.33
N GLN A 69 -2.04 -14.19 -10.04
CA GLN A 69 -2.70 -15.50 -9.99
C GLN A 69 -2.70 -16.15 -8.62
N HIS A 70 -1.65 -15.94 -7.82
CA HIS A 70 -1.56 -16.48 -6.47
C HIS A 70 -1.18 -15.36 -5.50
N HIS A 71 -1.96 -15.19 -4.44
CA HIS A 71 -1.67 -14.24 -3.36
C HIS A 71 -2.35 -14.67 -2.07
N ASP A 72 -1.58 -14.76 -0.98
CA ASP A 72 -2.09 -14.88 0.38
C ASP A 72 -2.45 -13.48 0.89
N PRO A 73 -3.75 -13.16 1.12
CA PRO A 73 -4.16 -11.83 1.58
C PRO A 73 -3.55 -11.41 2.92
N GLN A 74 -3.08 -12.36 3.72
CA GLN A 74 -2.45 -12.08 5.01
C GLN A 74 -1.01 -11.60 4.89
N SER A 75 -0.38 -11.74 3.70
CA SER A 75 1.01 -11.42 3.49
C SER A 75 1.19 -10.55 2.24
N PRO A 76 1.99 -9.47 2.29
CA PRO A 76 2.29 -8.71 1.09
C PRO A 76 3.04 -9.58 0.08
N LYS A 77 2.70 -9.47 -1.19
CA LYS A 77 3.47 -10.06 -2.28
C LYS A 77 4.24 -8.96 -2.99
N VAL A 78 5.55 -9.07 -3.00
CA VAL A 78 6.46 -8.13 -3.64
C VAL A 78 7.29 -8.87 -4.67
N ARG A 79 7.56 -8.25 -5.80
CA ARG A 79 8.49 -8.72 -6.82
C ARG A 79 9.24 -7.53 -7.39
N ILE A 80 10.58 -7.63 -7.39
CA ILE A 80 11.45 -6.62 -8.03
C ILE A 80 12.24 -7.33 -9.11
N PHE A 81 12.19 -6.81 -10.33
CA PHE A 81 12.86 -7.45 -11.46
C PHE A 81 13.19 -6.46 -12.57
N ASN A 82 14.15 -6.82 -13.38
CA ASN A 82 14.49 -6.13 -14.61
C ASN A 82 13.84 -6.88 -15.78
N PRO A 83 12.84 -6.31 -16.45
CA PRO A 83 12.29 -6.96 -17.63
C PRO A 83 13.37 -7.22 -18.67
N ASP A 84 13.42 -8.46 -19.13
CA ASP A 84 14.36 -8.96 -20.14
C ASP A 84 13.60 -9.81 -21.15
N PHE A 85 13.91 -9.65 -22.44
CA PHE A 85 13.16 -10.30 -23.50
C PHE A 85 13.28 -11.83 -23.49
N GLU A 86 14.44 -12.36 -23.09
CA GLU A 86 14.69 -13.80 -23.06
C GLU A 86 13.91 -14.48 -21.92
N GLU A 87 13.85 -13.83 -20.75
CA GLU A 87 13.19 -14.36 -19.54
C GLU A 87 11.70 -14.03 -19.48
N HIS A 88 11.33 -12.78 -19.87
CA HIS A 88 9.99 -12.25 -19.63
C HIS A 88 9.16 -12.07 -20.90
N GLY A 89 9.79 -12.18 -22.11
CA GLY A 89 9.13 -11.93 -23.39
C GLY A 89 8.87 -10.46 -23.70
N TRP A 90 9.41 -9.54 -22.90
CA TRP A 90 9.35 -8.09 -23.06
C TRP A 90 10.53 -7.43 -22.32
N GLN A 91 10.79 -6.17 -22.60
CA GLN A 91 11.91 -5.46 -22.02
C GLN A 91 11.55 -4.03 -21.61
N SER A 92 12.33 -3.50 -20.66
CA SER A 92 12.27 -2.10 -20.24
C SER A 92 13.66 -1.60 -19.87
N THR A 93 13.85 -0.30 -19.96
CA THR A 93 15.06 0.37 -19.43
C THR A 93 15.01 0.61 -17.93
N HIS A 94 13.90 0.27 -17.28
CA HIS A 94 13.65 0.47 -15.85
C HIS A 94 13.63 -0.86 -15.08
N THR A 95 13.84 -0.77 -13.78
CA THR A 95 13.51 -1.83 -12.82
C THR A 95 12.05 -1.72 -12.44
N PHE A 96 11.34 -2.83 -12.43
CA PHE A 96 9.94 -2.93 -12.05
C PHE A 96 9.81 -3.43 -10.62
N VAL A 97 8.99 -2.72 -9.85
CA VAL A 97 8.55 -3.10 -8.50
C VAL A 97 7.06 -3.38 -8.56
N ALA A 98 6.66 -4.62 -8.37
CA ALA A 98 5.26 -5.02 -8.30
C ALA A 98 4.90 -5.40 -6.86
N VAL A 99 3.82 -4.82 -6.35
CA VAL A 99 3.28 -5.09 -5.02
C VAL A 99 1.82 -5.48 -5.15
N LEU A 100 1.43 -6.56 -4.50
CA LEU A 100 0.04 -6.98 -4.34
C LEU A 100 -0.26 -7.14 -2.85
N HIS A 101 -1.29 -6.47 -2.39
CA HIS A 101 -1.66 -6.41 -0.98
C HIS A 101 -3.18 -6.32 -0.84
N GLU A 102 -3.73 -6.76 0.29
CA GLU A 102 -5.09 -6.38 0.67
C GLU A 102 -5.22 -4.85 0.63
N ASP A 103 -6.32 -4.33 0.07
CA ASP A 103 -6.48 -2.89 -0.09
C ASP A 103 -6.65 -2.19 1.25
N MET A 104 -5.80 -1.20 1.48
CA MET A 104 -5.82 -0.38 2.70
C MET A 104 -5.15 0.97 2.47
N PRO A 105 -5.37 1.95 3.37
CA PRO A 105 -4.69 3.25 3.31
C PRO A 105 -3.16 3.13 3.36
N PHE A 106 -2.48 4.14 2.83
CA PHE A 106 -1.02 4.39 2.92
C PHE A 106 -0.10 3.46 2.12
N LEU A 107 -0.61 2.45 1.41
CA LEU A 107 0.24 1.49 0.68
C LEU A 107 1.15 2.17 -0.35
N VAL A 108 0.58 2.98 -1.25
CA VAL A 108 1.33 3.63 -2.35
C VAL A 108 2.38 4.58 -1.80
N ASP A 109 2.00 5.42 -0.83
CA ASP A 109 2.91 6.41 -0.26
C ASP A 109 4.06 5.75 0.50
N SER A 110 3.77 4.69 1.28
CA SER A 110 4.78 3.96 2.04
C SER A 110 5.80 3.27 1.13
N VAL A 111 5.33 2.62 0.05
CA VAL A 111 6.21 2.02 -0.95
C VAL A 111 7.07 3.09 -1.62
N ARG A 112 6.47 4.20 -2.06
CA ARG A 112 7.19 5.31 -2.69
C ARG A 112 8.25 5.92 -1.78
N ILE A 113 7.91 6.14 -0.50
CA ILE A 113 8.84 6.70 0.50
C ILE A 113 10.03 5.76 0.69
N GLU A 114 9.81 4.45 0.82
CA GLU A 114 10.92 3.50 0.98
C GLU A 114 11.82 3.44 -0.26
N LEU A 115 11.27 3.44 -1.47
CA LEU A 115 12.06 3.49 -2.69
C LEU A 115 12.91 4.77 -2.77
N ASN A 116 12.32 5.93 -2.50
CA ASN A 116 13.03 7.21 -2.45
C ASN A 116 14.12 7.24 -1.38
N ARG A 117 13.85 6.67 -0.19
CA ARG A 117 14.84 6.56 0.90
C ARG A 117 16.04 5.74 0.50
N ARG A 118 15.88 4.80 -0.42
CA ARG A 118 16.98 4.00 -1.00
C ARG A 118 17.69 4.68 -2.16
N GLY A 119 17.30 5.90 -2.50
CA GLY A 119 17.90 6.67 -3.59
C GLY A 119 17.43 6.24 -4.98
N LEU A 120 16.31 5.51 -5.06
CA LEU A 120 15.71 5.13 -6.33
C LEU A 120 14.83 6.27 -6.84
N THR A 121 15.04 6.67 -8.09
CA THR A 121 14.17 7.63 -8.75
C THR A 121 12.94 6.92 -9.29
N VAL A 122 11.77 7.35 -8.87
CA VAL A 122 10.49 6.82 -9.36
C VAL A 122 10.12 7.54 -10.65
N HIS A 123 9.96 6.80 -11.74
CA HIS A 123 9.57 7.31 -13.05
C HIS A 123 8.08 7.19 -13.31
N ALA A 124 7.46 6.09 -12.90
CA ALA A 124 6.03 5.87 -13.06
C ALA A 124 5.46 5.09 -11.87
N ILE A 125 4.22 5.41 -11.49
CA ILE A 125 3.44 4.66 -10.50
C ILE A 125 2.08 4.33 -11.12
N GLN A 126 1.74 3.06 -11.14
CA GLN A 126 0.42 2.57 -11.51
C GLN A 126 -0.17 1.87 -10.30
N ASN A 127 -1.37 2.29 -9.91
CA ASN A 127 -2.12 1.67 -8.82
C ASN A 127 -3.54 1.38 -9.28
N ALA A 128 -4.00 0.17 -9.02
CA ALA A 128 -5.38 -0.22 -9.26
C ALA A 128 -5.89 -1.12 -8.13
N VAL A 129 -7.10 -0.84 -7.67
CA VAL A 129 -7.80 -1.68 -6.70
C VAL A 129 -8.76 -2.59 -7.45
N PHE A 130 -8.75 -3.88 -7.13
CA PHE A 130 -9.60 -4.90 -7.71
C PHE A 130 -10.48 -5.54 -6.64
N ALA A 131 -11.70 -5.87 -7.00
CA ALA A 131 -12.50 -6.82 -6.28
C ALA A 131 -12.10 -8.24 -6.72
N VAL A 132 -11.72 -9.08 -5.76
CA VAL A 132 -11.16 -10.40 -6.07
C VAL A 132 -11.87 -11.52 -5.31
N ALA A 133 -12.01 -12.69 -5.96
CA ALA A 133 -12.33 -13.93 -5.29
C ALA A 133 -11.14 -14.90 -5.43
N ARG A 134 -10.72 -15.51 -4.33
CA ARG A 134 -9.67 -16.53 -4.28
C ARG A 134 -10.20 -17.81 -3.66
N ASP A 135 -9.63 -18.93 -4.07
CA ASP A 135 -9.94 -20.21 -3.42
C ASP A 135 -9.10 -20.42 -2.14
N SER A 136 -9.33 -21.56 -1.49
CA SER A 136 -8.61 -21.94 -0.26
C SER A 136 -7.11 -22.15 -0.47
N GLN A 137 -6.61 -22.19 -1.70
CA GLN A 137 -5.20 -22.24 -2.04
C GLN A 137 -4.68 -20.88 -2.55
N HIS A 138 -5.44 -19.79 -2.25
CA HIS A 138 -5.10 -18.41 -2.64
C HIS A 138 -4.97 -18.17 -4.15
N GLN A 139 -5.54 -19.07 -4.98
CA GLN A 139 -5.58 -18.90 -6.42
C GLN A 139 -6.70 -17.95 -6.83
N LEU A 140 -6.43 -17.06 -7.77
CA LEU A 140 -7.41 -16.14 -8.32
C LEU A 140 -8.51 -16.87 -9.07
N LYS A 141 -9.78 -16.65 -8.70
CA LYS A 141 -10.98 -17.21 -9.38
C LYS A 141 -11.79 -16.15 -10.10
N ALA A 142 -11.86 -14.94 -9.55
CA ALA A 142 -12.51 -13.81 -10.18
C ALA A 142 -11.75 -12.51 -9.85
N LEU A 143 -11.74 -11.61 -10.82
CA LEU A 143 -11.19 -10.27 -10.70
C LEU A 143 -12.08 -9.31 -11.47
N THR A 144 -12.62 -8.30 -10.79
CA THR A 144 -13.55 -7.32 -11.37
C THR A 144 -13.25 -5.93 -10.84
N SER A 145 -13.92 -4.93 -11.42
CA SER A 145 -13.91 -3.59 -10.83
C SER A 145 -14.62 -3.58 -9.48
N PRO A 146 -14.11 -2.86 -8.47
CA PRO A 146 -14.83 -2.69 -7.21
C PRO A 146 -16.22 -2.04 -7.34
N LYS A 147 -16.50 -1.42 -8.49
CA LYS A 147 -17.75 -0.73 -8.79
C LYS A 147 -18.80 -1.63 -9.46
N ASP A 148 -18.45 -2.86 -9.79
CA ASP A 148 -19.37 -3.79 -10.43
C ASP A 148 -20.44 -4.26 -9.42
N GLU A 149 -21.70 -4.37 -9.87
CA GLU A 149 -22.84 -4.71 -9.00
C GLU A 149 -22.69 -6.05 -8.26
N ASN A 150 -22.00 -7.01 -8.85
CA ASN A 150 -21.75 -8.33 -8.27
C ASN A 150 -20.27 -8.55 -7.93
N ALA A 151 -19.55 -7.46 -7.61
CA ALA A 151 -18.16 -7.57 -7.24
C ALA A 151 -17.98 -8.38 -5.94
N PRO A 152 -16.97 -9.25 -5.86
CA PRO A 152 -16.56 -9.86 -4.58
C PRO A 152 -16.27 -8.80 -3.50
N ASP A 153 -16.42 -9.16 -2.23
CA ASP A 153 -16.19 -8.23 -1.11
C ASP A 153 -14.72 -7.93 -0.88
N ALA A 154 -13.85 -8.93 -1.10
CA ALA A 154 -12.41 -8.74 -0.89
C ALA A 154 -11.82 -7.76 -1.90
N ARG A 155 -10.95 -6.88 -1.41
CA ARG A 155 -10.26 -5.85 -2.21
C ARG A 155 -8.76 -6.08 -2.14
N GLU A 156 -8.12 -6.03 -3.30
CA GLU A 156 -6.66 -6.06 -3.40
C GLU A 156 -6.16 -4.87 -4.20
N SER A 157 -5.12 -4.24 -3.69
CA SER A 157 -4.39 -3.15 -4.34
C SER A 157 -3.17 -3.73 -5.06
N LEU A 158 -3.12 -3.52 -6.37
CA LEU A 158 -1.97 -3.80 -7.21
C LEU A 158 -1.22 -2.50 -7.49
N ILE A 159 0.03 -2.43 -7.06
CA ILE A 159 0.90 -1.28 -7.29
C ILE A 159 2.06 -1.73 -8.17
N VAL A 160 2.29 -1.04 -9.26
CA VAL A 160 3.44 -1.26 -10.15
C VAL A 160 4.20 0.05 -10.29
N ILE A 161 5.49 0.01 -9.96
CA ILE A 161 6.36 1.18 -9.97
C ILE A 161 7.55 0.91 -10.88
N GLU A 162 7.88 1.88 -11.71
CA GLU A 162 9.09 1.87 -12.52
C GLU A 162 10.13 2.80 -11.86
N VAL A 163 11.31 2.26 -11.60
CA VAL A 163 12.42 3.01 -11.01
C VAL A 163 13.65 2.92 -11.90
N ASP A 164 14.68 3.71 -11.61
CA ASP A 164 15.98 3.61 -12.26
C ASP A 164 16.45 2.17 -12.32
N ARG A 165 17.06 1.78 -13.46
CA ARG A 165 17.51 0.40 -13.64
C ARG A 165 18.66 0.06 -12.67
N HIS A 166 18.40 -0.90 -11.81
CA HIS A 166 19.37 -1.49 -10.88
C HIS A 166 19.70 -2.93 -11.31
N THR A 167 20.98 -3.22 -11.43
CA THR A 167 21.48 -4.55 -11.89
C THR A 167 22.09 -5.38 -10.78
N ASP A 168 22.34 -4.79 -9.61
CA ASP A 168 22.89 -5.50 -8.46
C ASP A 168 21.81 -6.32 -7.75
N ALA A 169 21.91 -7.64 -7.85
CA ALA A 169 20.93 -8.58 -7.29
C ALA A 169 20.81 -8.49 -5.76
N GLU A 170 21.91 -8.19 -5.05
CA GLU A 170 21.89 -8.06 -3.60
C GLU A 170 21.09 -6.80 -3.17
N SER A 171 21.31 -5.69 -3.87
CA SER A 171 20.53 -4.46 -3.67
C SER A 171 19.05 -4.68 -3.93
N LEU A 172 18.69 -5.34 -5.04
CA LEU A 172 17.28 -5.65 -5.35
C LEU A 172 16.64 -6.52 -4.26
N ALA A 173 17.31 -7.57 -3.82
CA ALA A 173 16.82 -8.44 -2.74
C ALA A 173 16.69 -7.68 -1.39
N LYS A 174 17.55 -6.71 -1.12
CA LYS A 174 17.45 -5.86 0.07
C LYS A 174 16.25 -4.93 0.00
N ILE A 175 16.00 -4.31 -1.15
CA ILE A 175 14.83 -3.45 -1.37
C ILE A 175 13.54 -4.27 -1.19
N GLU A 176 13.48 -5.47 -1.75
CA GLU A 176 12.32 -6.37 -1.62
C GLU A 176 12.03 -6.71 -0.15
N ARG A 177 13.04 -7.08 0.64
CA ARG A 177 12.90 -7.34 2.08
C ARG A 177 12.36 -6.11 2.83
N ASN A 178 12.92 -4.93 2.55
CA ASN A 178 12.49 -3.70 3.21
C ASN A 178 11.04 -3.32 2.84
N LEU A 179 10.62 -3.55 1.60
CA LEU A 179 9.22 -3.34 1.21
C LEU A 179 8.29 -4.30 1.95
N HIS A 180 8.69 -5.56 2.15
CA HIS A 180 7.91 -6.48 2.99
C HIS A 180 7.77 -5.98 4.44
N GLU A 181 8.85 -5.44 5.02
CA GLU A 181 8.84 -4.86 6.37
C GLU A 181 7.90 -3.66 6.43
N VAL A 182 8.06 -2.69 5.52
CA VAL A 182 7.21 -1.49 5.47
C VAL A 182 5.73 -1.83 5.30
N LEU A 183 5.40 -2.77 4.41
CA LEU A 183 4.01 -3.18 4.17
C LEU A 183 3.42 -3.91 5.39
N ARG A 184 4.21 -4.69 6.12
CA ARG A 184 3.80 -5.28 7.39
C ARG A 184 3.51 -4.20 8.44
N ASP A 185 4.35 -3.17 8.50
CA ASP A 185 4.20 -2.06 9.44
C ASP A 185 2.92 -1.27 9.15
N VAL A 186 2.65 -0.99 7.87
CA VAL A 186 1.39 -0.36 7.41
C VAL A 186 0.19 -1.20 7.83
N ARG A 187 0.20 -2.51 7.54
CA ARG A 187 -0.89 -3.42 7.94
C ARG A 187 -1.12 -3.37 9.45
N THR A 188 -0.06 -3.44 10.24
CA THR A 188 -0.16 -3.44 11.71
C THR A 188 -0.76 -2.14 12.22
N ALA A 189 -0.31 -0.99 11.71
CA ALA A 189 -0.87 0.32 12.10
C ALA A 189 -2.34 0.45 11.68
N VAL A 190 -2.69 0.08 10.46
CA VAL A 190 -4.07 0.16 9.95
C VAL A 190 -5.01 -0.80 10.69
N SER A 191 -4.57 -2.02 10.97
CA SER A 191 -5.40 -3.01 11.67
C SER A 191 -5.73 -2.62 13.11
N ASP A 192 -4.84 -1.89 13.77
CA ASP A 192 -5.02 -1.45 15.16
C ASP A 192 -5.58 -0.02 15.27
N PHE A 193 -5.84 0.67 14.14
CA PHE A 193 -6.21 2.08 14.14
C PHE A 193 -7.46 2.37 14.99
N ASP A 194 -8.53 1.59 14.81
CA ASP A 194 -9.77 1.76 15.59
C ASP A 194 -9.54 1.50 17.08
N ALA A 195 -8.70 0.54 17.41
CA ALA A 195 -8.34 0.25 18.80
C ALA A 195 -7.54 1.41 19.42
N MET A 196 -6.59 2.00 18.67
CA MET A 196 -5.84 3.19 19.11
C MET A 196 -6.77 4.39 19.33
N CYS A 197 -7.71 4.65 18.43
CA CYS A 197 -8.73 5.68 18.60
C CYS A 197 -9.61 5.42 19.84
N GLY A 198 -9.92 4.15 20.11
CA GLY A 198 -10.64 3.74 21.31
C GLY A 198 -9.88 4.06 22.60
N GLN A 199 -8.56 3.87 22.63
CA GLN A 199 -7.73 4.22 23.78
C GLN A 199 -7.69 5.72 24.04
N ILE A 200 -7.55 6.54 23.00
CA ILE A 200 -7.62 8.00 23.14
C ILE A 200 -9.00 8.44 23.65
N THR A 201 -10.09 7.82 23.15
CA THR A 201 -11.44 8.09 23.64
C THR A 201 -11.58 7.75 25.12
N SER A 202 -11.00 6.64 25.56
CA SER A 202 -10.98 6.24 26.97
C SER A 202 -10.19 7.22 27.84
N ALA A 203 -9.06 7.71 27.34
CA ALA A 203 -8.26 8.73 28.03
C ALA A 203 -9.04 10.06 28.19
N ILE A 204 -9.76 10.49 27.16
CA ILE A 204 -10.63 11.67 27.25
C ILE A 204 -11.67 11.49 28.34
N GLN A 205 -12.38 10.35 28.36
CA GLN A 205 -13.39 10.05 29.37
C GLN A 205 -12.85 10.00 30.80
N GLU A 206 -11.60 9.57 30.95
CA GLU A 206 -10.93 9.58 32.25
C GLU A 206 -10.58 11.01 32.70
N LEU A 207 -10.03 11.82 31.80
CA LEU A 207 -9.78 13.23 32.07
C LEU A 207 -11.04 13.99 32.42
N GLU A 208 -12.14 13.81 31.68
CA GLU A 208 -13.42 14.46 31.99
C GLU A 208 -13.95 14.14 33.41
N LYS A 209 -13.67 12.94 33.93
CA LYS A 209 -14.10 12.52 35.26
C LYS A 209 -13.17 12.96 36.37
N ASN A 210 -11.89 13.11 36.07
CA ASN A 210 -10.81 13.29 37.05
C ASN A 210 -9.93 14.47 36.66
N CYS A 211 -10.26 15.69 37.13
CA CYS A 211 -9.36 16.81 37.04
C CYS A 211 -8.44 16.81 38.28
N PRO A 212 -7.12 16.58 38.14
CA PRO A 212 -6.22 16.66 39.29
C PRO A 212 -6.16 18.06 39.86
N PRO A 213 -6.23 18.24 41.20
CA PRO A 213 -6.33 19.55 41.84
C PRO A 213 -5.10 20.45 41.66
N GLN A 214 -4.01 19.89 41.11
CA GLN A 214 -2.75 20.61 40.84
C GLN A 214 -2.69 21.17 39.44
N ILE A 215 -3.64 20.82 38.54
CA ILE A 215 -3.68 21.24 37.14
C ILE A 215 -4.65 22.42 37.01
N ASP A 216 -4.24 23.42 36.26
CA ASP A 216 -5.12 24.55 35.94
C ASP A 216 -6.33 24.05 35.14
N PRO A 217 -7.58 24.45 35.48
CA PRO A 217 -8.76 24.03 34.74
C PRO A 217 -8.70 24.36 33.24
N ASP A 218 -8.11 25.49 32.86
CA ASP A 218 -7.98 25.90 31.45
C ASP A 218 -7.02 24.95 30.72
N ASP A 219 -5.89 24.56 31.32
CA ASP A 219 -4.93 23.58 30.76
C ASP A 219 -5.59 22.18 30.61
N HIS A 220 -6.48 21.82 31.57
CA HIS A 220 -7.19 20.55 31.52
C HIS A 220 -8.22 20.51 30.38
N GLU A 221 -8.99 21.60 30.19
CA GLU A 221 -9.94 21.72 29.07
C GLU A 221 -9.20 21.73 27.74
N GLU A 222 -8.06 22.40 27.62
CA GLU A 222 -7.23 22.43 26.42
C GLU A 222 -6.67 21.04 26.08
N ALA A 223 -6.24 20.26 27.08
CA ALA A 223 -5.78 18.88 26.86
C ALA A 223 -6.87 17.97 26.29
N ILE A 224 -8.09 18.06 26.82
CA ILE A 224 -9.25 17.32 26.29
C ILE A 224 -9.55 17.74 24.85
N ALA A 225 -9.63 19.05 24.59
CA ALA A 225 -9.89 19.59 23.27
C ALA A 225 -8.82 19.18 22.25
N PHE A 226 -7.56 19.09 22.66
CA PHE A 226 -6.46 18.60 21.83
C PHE A 226 -6.61 17.11 21.47
N LEU A 227 -6.94 16.26 22.44
CA LEU A 227 -7.17 14.82 22.17
C LEU A 227 -8.39 14.62 21.26
N GLU A 228 -9.46 15.36 21.46
CA GLU A 228 -10.61 15.35 20.54
C GLU A 228 -10.24 15.81 19.13
N TRP A 229 -9.36 16.82 19.03
CA TRP A 229 -8.88 17.31 17.73
C TRP A 229 -8.07 16.23 17.00
N LEU A 230 -7.24 15.48 17.72
CA LEU A 230 -6.49 14.33 17.15
C LEU A 230 -7.44 13.28 16.54
N LEU A 231 -8.59 13.01 17.18
CA LEU A 231 -9.58 12.04 16.73
C LEU A 231 -10.39 12.50 15.51
N LYS A 232 -10.39 13.80 15.17
CA LYS A 232 -11.15 14.38 14.06
C LYS A 232 -10.37 14.39 12.75
N ASP A 233 -9.72 13.27 12.40
CA ASP A 233 -8.92 13.08 11.17
C ASP A 233 -7.75 14.07 10.99
N ASN A 234 -7.31 14.71 12.08
CA ASN A 234 -6.18 15.63 12.05
C ASN A 234 -4.85 14.94 12.32
N PHE A 235 -4.87 13.68 12.72
CA PHE A 235 -3.69 12.91 13.08
C PHE A 235 -3.83 11.44 12.69
N THR A 236 -2.74 10.82 12.28
CA THR A 236 -2.67 9.39 11.99
C THR A 236 -1.89 8.70 13.10
N PHE A 237 -2.58 7.87 13.87
CA PHE A 237 -1.93 7.07 14.90
C PHE A 237 -1.21 5.89 14.26
N LEU A 238 0.08 5.74 14.58
CA LEU A 238 0.89 4.62 14.10
C LEU A 238 1.13 3.58 15.19
N GLY A 239 1.10 3.97 16.45
CA GLY A 239 1.28 3.09 17.59
C GLY A 239 0.74 3.73 18.87
N TYR A 240 0.39 2.89 19.83
CA TYR A 240 -0.07 3.28 21.16
C TYR A 240 0.60 2.39 22.21
N ASP A 241 0.87 2.98 23.37
CA ASP A 241 1.54 2.33 24.48
C ASP A 241 1.15 2.99 25.81
N GLU A 242 0.92 2.23 26.86
CA GLU A 242 0.61 2.72 28.19
C GLU A 242 1.76 2.49 29.15
N TYR A 243 1.95 3.47 30.02
CA TYR A 243 2.91 3.43 31.11
C TYR A 243 2.20 3.69 32.42
N LEU A 244 2.37 2.80 33.37
CA LEU A 244 1.87 2.95 34.73
C LEU A 244 2.95 3.60 35.58
N LEU A 245 2.58 4.61 36.39
CA LEU A 245 3.48 5.25 37.33
C LEU A 245 3.49 4.43 38.65
N ASP A 246 4.60 3.76 38.93
CA ASP A 246 4.83 3.09 40.19
C ASP A 246 5.91 3.84 40.99
N GLY A 247 5.47 4.58 42.01
CA GLY A 247 6.34 5.52 42.72
C GLY A 247 6.87 6.63 41.81
N ASN A 248 8.16 6.58 41.47
CA ASN A 248 8.85 7.53 40.56
C ASN A 248 9.26 6.86 39.23
N GLU A 249 8.89 5.62 38.98
CA GLU A 249 9.25 4.87 37.79
C GLU A 249 8.03 4.65 36.89
N LEU A 250 8.22 4.85 35.59
CA LEU A 250 7.22 4.52 34.57
C LEU A 250 7.45 3.08 34.14
N GLN A 251 6.47 2.21 34.38
CA GLN A 251 6.46 0.81 33.95
C GLN A 251 5.53 0.65 32.76
N ARG A 252 6.06 0.16 31.65
CA ARG A 252 5.29 -0.14 30.46
C ARG A 252 4.29 -1.27 30.72
N ASP A 253 3.02 -1.08 30.34
CA ASP A 253 2.06 -2.18 30.29
C ASP A 253 2.19 -2.96 28.98
N PRO A 254 2.74 -4.18 28.96
CA PRO A 254 2.93 -4.95 27.74
C PRO A 254 1.61 -5.35 27.07
N ASN A 255 0.46 -5.25 27.76
CA ASN A 255 -0.85 -5.61 27.21
C ASN A 255 -1.53 -4.45 26.48
N SER A 256 -1.06 -3.22 26.67
CA SER A 256 -1.63 -2.02 26.04
C SER A 256 -1.11 -1.75 24.63
N VAL A 257 -0.07 -2.46 24.21
CA VAL A 257 0.71 -2.17 22.99
C VAL A 257 -0.10 -2.38 21.72
N LEU A 258 -0.24 -1.33 20.89
CA LEU A 258 -0.95 -1.36 19.62
C LEU A 258 -0.10 -0.78 18.49
N GLY A 259 -0.47 -1.11 17.24
CA GLY A 259 0.16 -0.61 16.03
C GLY A 259 1.63 -1.01 15.94
N VAL A 260 2.47 -0.13 15.40
CA VAL A 260 3.89 -0.41 15.14
C VAL A 260 4.68 -0.76 16.40
N PHE A 261 4.20 -0.41 17.59
CA PHE A 261 4.85 -0.77 18.84
C PHE A 261 4.72 -2.27 19.22
N ARG A 262 3.89 -3.03 18.50
CA ARG A 262 3.86 -4.51 18.58
C ARG A 262 5.05 -5.15 17.87
N LEU A 263 5.67 -4.42 16.96
CA LEU A 263 6.81 -4.90 16.20
C LEU A 263 8.07 -4.73 17.03
N ASP A 264 9.07 -5.57 16.77
CA ASP A 264 10.27 -5.68 17.61
C ASP A 264 10.89 -4.30 17.92
N PRO A 265 11.14 -3.93 19.20
CA PRO A 265 11.65 -2.62 19.61
C PRO A 265 12.96 -2.20 18.91
N VAL A 266 13.73 -3.13 18.40
CA VAL A 266 14.99 -2.84 17.70
C VAL A 266 14.79 -2.05 16.41
N SER A 267 13.62 -2.14 15.77
CA SER A 267 13.31 -1.41 14.53
C SER A 267 12.97 0.08 14.74
N TYR A 268 12.63 0.47 15.97
CA TYR A 268 12.10 1.81 16.30
C TYR A 268 12.95 2.62 17.29
N THR A 269 14.18 2.25 17.54
CA THR A 269 15.11 2.98 18.45
C THR A 269 15.40 4.42 18.02
N HIS A 270 14.86 4.89 16.90
CA HIS A 270 14.98 6.27 16.43
C HIS A 270 13.72 7.12 16.66
N LEU A 271 12.64 6.55 17.18
CA LEU A 271 11.47 7.30 17.64
C LEU A 271 11.67 7.74 19.10
N THR A 272 12.75 8.47 19.37
CA THR A 272 12.82 9.28 20.57
C THR A 272 11.86 10.45 20.38
N LEU A 273 10.65 10.32 20.93
CA LEU A 273 9.83 11.49 21.23
C LEU A 273 10.71 12.48 21.99
N PRO A 274 10.70 13.78 21.63
CA PRO A 274 11.36 14.78 22.44
C PRO A 274 10.79 14.64 23.85
N THR A 275 11.64 14.33 24.81
CA THR A 275 11.26 14.25 26.21
C THR A 275 10.79 15.64 26.62
N ILE A 276 9.47 15.83 26.72
CA ILE A 276 8.92 17.00 27.38
C ILE A 276 9.29 16.82 28.85
N ARG A 277 10.31 17.54 29.30
CA ARG A 277 10.57 17.70 30.71
C ARG A 277 9.37 18.45 31.28
N LEU A 278 8.47 17.74 31.91
CA LEU A 278 7.56 18.33 32.87
C LEU A 278 8.41 18.81 34.05
N VAL A 279 8.52 20.12 34.18
CA VAL A 279 9.10 20.80 35.34
C VAL A 279 8.06 20.89 36.41
#